data_9519cc584c6ea5c4e6e1e6bdcc37d18c
#
_entry.id   9519cc584c6ea5c4e6e1e6bdcc37d18c
#
_cell.length_a   1.000
_cell.length_b   1.000
_cell.length_c   1.000
_cell.angle_alpha   90.00
_cell.angle_beta   90.00
_cell.angle_gamma   90.00
#
_symmetry.space_group_name_H-M   'P 1'
#
loop_
_entity.id
_entity.type
_entity.pdbx_description
1 polymer ?
#
loop_
_entity_poly.entity_id
_entity_poly.type
_entity_poly.pdbx_seq_one_letter_code
_entity_poly.pdbx_strand_id
1 'polypeptide(L)'
;MCIRDRTEAFQYYLIKSSNELAKEKGWCEDFGRTKYSDGILPIDTYKKDVDELVPNNLKYDWESLRSSILEHGLRHSTLSAQMPSESSSVVSNATNGIEPPRGYLSIKKSKKGPLKQIVPGYQHLKNNYTLLWDMKSNEGYINVVAVMQKFFDQAISGNWSYNPEHYPDNEVPVSVMAQDFLTTYKYGWKTSYYQNTYDIK
;
A
#
# COMPACT_ATOMS: atom_id res chain seq x y z
N MET A 1 12.57 -12.35 -1.93
CA MET A 1 11.71 -11.52 -2.83
C MET A 1 11.38 -10.23 -2.08
N CYS A 2 11.79 -9.08 -2.58
CA CYS A 2 11.54 -7.79 -1.94
C CYS A 2 10.08 -7.34 -2.11
N ILE A 3 9.66 -6.30 -1.36
CA ILE A 3 8.27 -5.80 -1.42
C ILE A 3 7.89 -5.31 -2.81
N ARG A 4 8.82 -4.67 -3.51
CA ARG A 4 8.64 -4.22 -4.90
C ARG A 4 8.27 -5.38 -5.83
N ASP A 5 9.01 -6.49 -5.79
CA ASP A 5 8.79 -7.65 -6.65
C ASP A 5 7.45 -8.33 -6.36
N ARG A 6 7.07 -8.40 -5.08
CA ARG A 6 5.77 -8.95 -4.67
C ARG A 6 4.61 -8.10 -5.18
N THR A 7 4.75 -6.79 -5.09
CA THR A 7 3.71 -5.86 -5.53
C THR A 7 3.59 -5.85 -7.05
N GLU A 8 4.71 -5.92 -7.77
CA GLU A 8 4.69 -6.10 -9.22
C GLU A 8 3.96 -7.40 -9.62
N ALA A 9 4.33 -8.53 -8.99
CA ALA A 9 3.68 -9.80 -9.25
C ALA A 9 2.18 -9.74 -8.99
N PHE A 10 1.79 -9.19 -7.84
CA PHE A 10 0.38 -9.04 -7.47
C PHE A 10 -0.41 -8.29 -8.54
N GLN A 11 0.06 -7.11 -8.92
CA GLN A 11 -0.64 -6.28 -9.90
C GLN A 11 -0.64 -6.89 -11.30
N TYR A 12 0.49 -7.45 -11.73
CA TYR A 12 0.59 -8.11 -13.03
C TYR A 12 -0.43 -9.24 -13.17
N TYR A 13 -0.47 -10.15 -12.20
CA TYR A 13 -1.40 -11.29 -12.25
C TYR A 13 -2.85 -10.88 -12.05
N LEU A 14 -3.12 -9.83 -11.28
CA LEU A 14 -4.46 -9.29 -11.11
C LEU A 14 -5.01 -8.74 -12.44
N ILE A 15 -4.22 -7.94 -13.16
CA ILE A 15 -4.57 -7.42 -14.49
C ILE A 15 -4.70 -8.56 -15.49
N LYS A 16 -3.75 -9.50 -15.51
CA LYS A 16 -3.77 -10.66 -16.39
C LYS A 16 -5.02 -11.50 -16.20
N SER A 17 -5.39 -11.80 -14.96
CA SER A 17 -6.62 -12.54 -14.65
C SER A 17 -7.88 -11.82 -15.11
N SER A 18 -7.91 -10.48 -14.97
CA SER A 18 -9.02 -9.67 -15.48
C SER A 18 -9.11 -9.69 -17.01
N ASN A 19 -7.97 -9.71 -17.69
CA ASN A 19 -7.90 -9.85 -19.15
C ASN A 19 -8.36 -11.23 -19.61
N GLU A 20 -7.92 -12.31 -18.96
CA GLU A 20 -8.39 -13.67 -19.27
C GLU A 20 -9.92 -13.81 -19.07
N LEU A 21 -10.46 -13.21 -17.99
CA LEU A 21 -11.91 -13.18 -17.80
C LEU A 21 -12.63 -12.35 -18.87
N ALA A 22 -12.01 -11.31 -19.40
CA ALA A 22 -12.57 -10.53 -20.48
C ALA A 22 -12.62 -11.33 -21.79
N LYS A 23 -11.63 -12.18 -22.07
CA LYS A 23 -11.66 -13.10 -23.22
C LYS A 23 -12.83 -14.09 -23.15
N GLU A 24 -13.19 -14.56 -21.96
CA GLU A 24 -14.27 -15.51 -21.75
C GLU A 24 -15.67 -14.85 -21.73
N LYS A 25 -15.78 -13.66 -21.09
CA LYS A 25 -17.06 -13.05 -20.71
C LYS A 25 -17.30 -11.67 -21.30
N GLY A 26 -16.38 -11.19 -22.14
CA GLY A 26 -16.36 -9.81 -22.62
C GLY A 26 -15.79 -8.84 -21.56
N TRP A 27 -15.38 -7.68 -22.02
CA TRP A 27 -14.89 -6.60 -21.16
C TRP A 27 -16.03 -5.94 -20.34
N CYS A 28 -15.68 -5.13 -19.34
CA CYS A 28 -16.67 -4.40 -18.58
C CYS A 28 -17.23 -3.21 -19.40
N GLU A 29 -18.47 -2.80 -19.09
CA GLU A 29 -19.18 -1.73 -19.80
C GLU A 29 -18.37 -0.43 -19.89
N ASP A 30 -17.70 -0.06 -18.78
CA ASP A 30 -16.89 1.15 -18.67
C ASP A 30 -15.44 1.00 -19.15
N PHE A 31 -15.05 -0.11 -19.76
CA PHE A 31 -13.67 -0.34 -20.19
C PHE A 31 -13.14 0.81 -21.05
N GLY A 32 -13.91 1.26 -22.05
CA GLY A 32 -13.54 2.36 -22.94
C GLY A 32 -13.36 3.73 -22.28
N ARG A 33 -13.72 3.86 -21.01
CA ARG A 33 -13.53 5.08 -20.19
C ARG A 33 -12.33 4.99 -19.25
N THR A 34 -11.60 3.87 -19.28
CA THR A 34 -10.43 3.63 -18.44
C THR A 34 -9.15 3.92 -19.20
N LYS A 35 -8.06 4.21 -18.49
CA LYS A 35 -6.74 4.31 -19.10
C LYS A 35 -6.26 3.02 -19.73
N TYR A 36 -6.79 1.89 -19.30
CA TYR A 36 -6.48 0.57 -19.85
C TYR A 36 -6.91 0.43 -21.31
N SER A 37 -7.99 1.09 -21.73
CA SER A 37 -8.43 1.11 -23.13
C SER A 37 -7.45 1.82 -24.05
N ASP A 38 -6.64 2.74 -23.52
CA ASP A 38 -5.55 3.41 -24.23
C ASP A 38 -4.22 2.67 -24.07
N GLY A 39 -4.22 1.48 -23.47
CA GLY A 39 -3.02 0.70 -23.20
C GLY A 39 -2.15 1.29 -22.08
N ILE A 40 -2.66 2.22 -21.28
CA ILE A 40 -1.92 2.86 -20.19
C ILE A 40 -2.08 2.02 -18.91
N LEU A 41 -0.96 1.49 -18.41
CA LEU A 41 -0.89 0.66 -17.22
C LEU A 41 -0.36 1.47 -16.01
N PRO A 42 -0.52 1.01 -14.76
CA PRO A 42 0.03 1.69 -13.58
C PRO A 42 1.53 1.98 -13.70
N ILE A 43 2.29 1.06 -14.30
CA ILE A 43 3.74 1.20 -14.53
C ILE A 43 4.13 2.34 -15.48
N ASP A 44 3.17 2.95 -16.17
CA ASP A 44 3.42 4.08 -17.09
C ASP A 44 3.20 5.42 -16.40
N THR A 45 2.35 5.50 -15.37
CA THR A 45 1.81 6.75 -14.81
C THR A 45 2.27 7.06 -13.37
N TYR A 46 3.19 6.29 -12.82
CA TYR A 46 3.74 6.55 -11.49
C TYR A 46 4.76 7.71 -11.51
N LYS A 47 5.04 8.27 -10.33
CA LYS A 47 6.10 9.27 -10.15
C LYS A 47 7.47 8.63 -10.32
N LYS A 48 8.21 9.03 -11.33
CA LYS A 48 9.51 8.42 -11.70
C LYS A 48 10.59 8.62 -10.62
N ASP A 49 10.49 9.65 -9.80
CA ASP A 49 11.41 9.88 -8.68
C ASP A 49 11.49 8.67 -7.72
N VAL A 50 10.45 7.82 -7.64
CA VAL A 50 10.49 6.61 -6.82
C VAL A 50 11.55 5.60 -7.29
N ASP A 51 12.01 5.68 -8.53
CA ASP A 51 13.07 4.82 -9.07
C ASP A 51 14.46 5.16 -8.46
N GLU A 52 14.59 6.30 -7.76
CA GLU A 52 15.76 6.59 -6.91
C GLU A 52 15.85 5.62 -5.72
N LEU A 53 14.72 5.13 -5.22
CA LEU A 53 14.66 4.21 -4.09
C LEU A 53 14.91 2.76 -4.48
N VAL A 54 14.41 2.35 -5.62
CA VAL A 54 14.52 0.97 -6.12
C VAL A 54 14.60 0.97 -7.65
N PRO A 55 15.60 0.31 -8.26
CA PRO A 55 15.74 0.24 -9.71
C PRO A 55 14.47 -0.23 -10.42
N ASN A 56 14.17 0.38 -11.57
CA ASN A 56 13.00 0.05 -12.38
C ASN A 56 13.25 -1.17 -13.29
N ASN A 57 13.49 -2.34 -12.69
CA ASN A 57 13.68 -3.59 -13.43
C ASN A 57 12.40 -4.42 -13.37
N LEU A 58 11.48 -4.22 -14.31
CA LEU A 58 10.26 -5.01 -14.41
C LEU A 58 10.61 -6.47 -14.71
N LYS A 59 9.94 -7.41 -14.02
CA LYS A 59 10.22 -8.85 -14.11
C LYS A 59 9.24 -9.62 -14.98
N TYR A 60 8.10 -9.00 -15.30
CA TYR A 60 7.04 -9.62 -16.08
C TYR A 60 6.92 -8.99 -17.44
N ASP A 61 6.36 -9.71 -18.38
CA ASP A 61 6.12 -9.25 -19.76
C ASP A 61 4.87 -8.36 -19.83
N TRP A 62 5.05 -7.12 -19.42
CA TRP A 62 4.01 -6.11 -19.42
C TRP A 62 3.56 -5.72 -20.83
N GLU A 63 4.44 -5.80 -21.83
CA GLU A 63 4.10 -5.41 -23.20
C GLU A 63 3.19 -6.43 -23.89
N SER A 64 3.44 -7.73 -23.71
CA SER A 64 2.49 -8.76 -24.17
C SER A 64 1.14 -8.65 -23.48
N LEU A 65 1.13 -8.32 -22.18
CA LEU A 65 -0.11 -8.08 -21.43
C LEU A 65 -0.84 -6.83 -21.96
N ARG A 66 -0.12 -5.73 -22.22
CA ARG A 66 -0.66 -4.50 -22.82
C ARG A 66 -1.33 -4.79 -24.16
N SER A 67 -0.66 -5.52 -25.04
CA SER A 67 -1.18 -5.90 -26.35
C SER A 67 -2.46 -6.71 -26.22
N SER A 68 -2.50 -7.67 -25.30
CA SER A 68 -3.69 -8.49 -25.02
C SER A 68 -4.85 -7.66 -24.43
N ILE A 69 -4.56 -6.64 -23.63
CA ILE A 69 -5.59 -5.73 -23.08
C ILE A 69 -6.19 -4.87 -24.20
N LEU A 70 -5.37 -4.36 -25.11
CA LEU A 70 -5.86 -3.57 -26.23
C LEU A 70 -6.77 -4.40 -27.16
N GLU A 71 -6.49 -5.69 -27.31
CA GLU A 71 -7.29 -6.58 -28.15
C GLU A 71 -8.57 -7.08 -27.46
N HIS A 72 -8.48 -7.48 -26.18
CA HIS A 72 -9.55 -8.21 -25.50
C HIS A 72 -10.18 -7.45 -24.33
N GLY A 73 -9.61 -6.31 -23.93
CA GLY A 73 -10.08 -5.49 -22.82
C GLY A 73 -9.80 -6.10 -21.44
N LEU A 74 -10.45 -5.51 -20.43
CA LEU A 74 -10.47 -6.01 -19.06
C LEU A 74 -11.90 -6.23 -18.56
N ARG A 75 -12.09 -7.26 -17.74
CA ARG A 75 -13.39 -7.54 -17.10
C ARG A 75 -13.74 -6.53 -16.00
N HIS A 76 -12.75 -5.81 -15.47
CA HIS A 76 -12.90 -4.86 -14.37
C HIS A 76 -12.30 -3.51 -14.77
N SER A 77 -13.00 -2.42 -14.47
CA SER A 77 -12.55 -1.05 -14.75
C SER A 77 -11.43 -0.57 -13.82
N THR A 78 -11.40 -1.11 -12.59
CA THR A 78 -10.37 -0.86 -11.56
C THR A 78 -10.09 -2.16 -10.83
N LEU A 79 -8.87 -2.34 -10.34
CA LEU A 79 -8.42 -3.65 -9.86
C LEU A 79 -7.82 -3.62 -8.45
N SER A 80 -7.03 -2.62 -8.11
CA SER A 80 -6.29 -2.63 -6.86
C SER A 80 -6.37 -1.31 -6.10
N ALA A 81 -6.68 -1.41 -4.82
CA ALA A 81 -6.58 -0.35 -3.84
C ALA A 81 -6.10 -0.95 -2.51
N GLN A 82 -5.45 -0.16 -1.69
CA GLN A 82 -5.09 -0.56 -0.33
C GLN A 82 -5.77 0.38 0.65
N MET A 83 -6.61 -0.20 1.49
CA MET A 83 -7.35 0.52 2.52
C MET A 83 -7.02 -0.02 3.92
N PRO A 84 -7.40 0.66 5.01
CA PRO A 84 -7.41 0.07 6.34
C PRO A 84 -8.34 -1.16 6.37
N SER A 85 -7.84 -2.30 6.86
CA SER A 85 -8.51 -3.60 6.78
C SER A 85 -8.92 -4.12 8.15
N GLU A 86 -9.69 -3.36 8.90
CA GLU A 86 -9.96 -3.65 10.31
C GLU A 86 -10.60 -5.01 10.57
N SER A 87 -11.64 -5.38 9.83
CA SER A 87 -12.37 -6.64 10.04
C SER A 87 -11.72 -7.80 9.31
N SER A 88 -11.33 -7.60 8.06
CA SER A 88 -10.70 -8.65 7.25
C SER A 88 -9.32 -9.05 7.77
N SER A 89 -8.56 -8.12 8.36
CA SER A 89 -7.28 -8.45 9.01
C SER A 89 -7.44 -9.41 10.18
N VAL A 90 -8.55 -9.33 10.91
CA VAL A 90 -8.84 -10.25 12.00
C VAL A 90 -9.11 -11.67 11.48
N VAL A 91 -9.91 -11.78 10.41
CA VAL A 91 -10.24 -13.07 9.79
C VAL A 91 -9.00 -13.74 9.21
N SER A 92 -8.14 -12.97 8.55
CA SER A 92 -6.92 -13.47 7.92
C SER A 92 -5.71 -13.60 8.87
N ASN A 93 -5.87 -13.23 10.15
CA ASN A 93 -4.77 -13.15 11.12
C ASN A 93 -3.60 -12.30 10.60
N ALA A 94 -3.91 -11.14 10.04
CA ALA A 94 -2.95 -10.17 9.52
C ALA A 94 -2.98 -8.87 10.34
N THR A 95 -2.00 -8.00 10.12
CA THR A 95 -2.01 -6.65 10.68
C THR A 95 -3.02 -5.76 9.95
N ASN A 96 -3.51 -4.71 10.60
CA ASN A 96 -4.47 -3.78 9.99
C ASN A 96 -3.78 -2.86 8.97
N GLY A 97 -4.14 -3.01 7.69
CA GLY A 97 -3.63 -2.17 6.62
C GLY A 97 -2.13 -2.32 6.38
N ILE A 98 -1.52 -1.28 5.81
CA ILE A 98 -0.10 -1.26 5.43
C ILE A 98 0.81 -0.78 6.57
N GLU A 99 0.24 -0.30 7.68
CA GLU A 99 0.98 0.28 8.78
C GLU A 99 1.64 -0.79 9.66
N PRO A 100 2.77 -0.46 10.31
CA PRO A 100 3.29 -1.27 11.40
C PRO A 100 2.24 -1.45 12.52
N PRO A 101 2.25 -2.58 13.22
CA PRO A 101 1.32 -2.79 14.33
C PRO A 101 1.61 -1.82 15.48
N ARG A 102 0.57 -1.32 16.13
CA ARG A 102 0.69 -0.43 17.30
C ARG A 102 1.22 -1.13 18.53
N GLY A 103 1.11 -2.45 18.59
CA GLY A 103 1.56 -3.29 19.69
C GLY A 103 1.45 -4.75 19.30
N TYR A 104 2.09 -5.63 20.05
CA TYR A 104 2.03 -7.08 19.80
C TYR A 104 0.65 -7.70 20.01
N LEU A 105 -0.17 -7.08 20.85
CA LEU A 105 -1.54 -7.46 21.15
C LEU A 105 -2.47 -6.29 20.88
N SER A 106 -3.45 -6.48 20.02
CA SER A 106 -4.55 -5.54 19.82
C SER A 106 -5.85 -6.10 20.40
N ILE A 107 -6.65 -5.23 21.01
CA ILE A 107 -7.95 -5.58 21.58
C ILE A 107 -9.01 -4.74 20.87
N LYS A 108 -9.86 -5.40 20.09
CA LYS A 108 -11.01 -4.76 19.45
C LYS A 108 -12.26 -5.02 20.25
N LYS A 109 -12.96 -3.98 20.64
CA LYS A 109 -14.27 -4.09 21.29
C LYS A 109 -15.34 -4.31 20.23
N SER A 110 -16.15 -5.34 20.36
CA SER A 110 -17.31 -5.59 19.53
C SER A 110 -18.56 -5.73 20.38
N LYS A 111 -19.74 -5.70 19.75
CA LYS A 111 -21.02 -5.96 20.45
C LYS A 111 -21.08 -7.35 21.10
N LYS A 112 -20.28 -8.30 20.62
CA LYS A 112 -20.20 -9.68 21.15
C LYS A 112 -19.08 -9.88 22.18
N GLY A 113 -18.36 -8.82 22.55
CA GLY A 113 -17.26 -8.85 23.52
C GLY A 113 -15.91 -8.42 22.92
N PRO A 114 -14.85 -8.41 23.71
CA PRO A 114 -13.51 -8.03 23.27
C PRO A 114 -12.88 -9.15 22.44
N LEU A 115 -12.37 -8.80 21.27
CA LEU A 115 -11.57 -9.68 20.43
C LEU A 115 -10.10 -9.37 20.62
N LYS A 116 -9.31 -10.34 21.02
CA LYS A 116 -7.85 -10.22 21.17
C LYS A 116 -7.17 -10.78 19.93
N GLN A 117 -6.27 -10.00 19.35
CA GLN A 117 -5.47 -10.41 18.20
C GLN A 117 -3.99 -10.18 18.50
N ILE A 118 -3.19 -11.21 18.34
CA ILE A 118 -1.73 -11.16 18.47
C ILE A 118 -1.14 -11.04 17.06
N VAL A 119 -0.07 -10.26 16.91
CA VAL A 119 0.64 -10.13 15.63
C VAL A 119 1.05 -11.50 15.07
N PRO A 120 0.99 -11.69 13.74
CA PRO A 120 1.34 -12.97 13.11
C PRO A 120 2.74 -13.46 13.50
N GLY A 121 2.86 -14.74 13.80
CA GLY A 121 4.16 -15.36 14.12
C GLY A 121 4.82 -14.83 15.40
N TYR A 122 4.08 -14.27 16.34
CA TYR A 122 4.61 -13.63 17.56
C TYR A 122 5.70 -14.45 18.27
N GLN A 123 5.50 -15.75 18.42
CA GLN A 123 6.43 -16.62 19.13
C GLN A 123 7.84 -16.62 18.54
N HIS A 124 7.97 -16.47 17.21
CA HIS A 124 9.22 -16.57 16.47
C HIS A 124 9.69 -15.24 15.88
N LEU A 125 8.76 -14.28 15.66
CA LEU A 125 9.01 -13.06 14.90
C LEU A 125 8.89 -11.77 15.73
N LYS A 126 8.59 -11.84 17.02
CA LYS A 126 8.37 -10.63 17.83
C LYS A 126 9.54 -9.64 17.76
N ASN A 127 10.78 -10.15 17.72
CA ASN A 127 11.98 -9.29 17.69
C ASN A 127 12.26 -8.70 16.28
N ASN A 128 11.51 -9.13 15.26
CA ASN A 128 11.60 -8.63 13.89
C ASN A 128 10.55 -7.55 13.60
N TYR A 129 9.59 -7.32 14.50
CA TYR A 129 8.61 -6.26 14.36
C TYR A 129 9.18 -4.92 14.80
N THR A 130 9.00 -3.90 13.99
CA THR A 130 9.06 -2.51 14.42
C THR A 130 7.64 -2.08 14.72
N LEU A 131 7.36 -1.69 15.96
CA LEU A 131 6.03 -1.18 16.31
C LEU A 131 5.87 0.27 15.83
N LEU A 132 4.62 0.68 15.60
CA LEU A 132 4.30 1.98 15.03
C LEU A 132 4.92 3.14 15.82
N TRP A 133 4.83 3.07 17.15
CA TRP A 133 5.30 4.12 18.05
C TRP A 133 6.81 4.07 18.35
N ASP A 134 7.49 3.00 17.92
CA ASP A 134 8.96 2.86 17.99
C ASP A 134 9.65 3.44 16.75
N MET A 135 8.89 3.75 15.69
CA MET A 135 9.43 4.40 14.51
C MET A 135 9.88 5.83 14.85
N LYS A 136 11.16 6.13 14.57
CA LYS A 136 11.72 7.47 14.78
C LYS A 136 11.46 8.43 13.62
N SER A 137 11.01 7.92 12.48
CA SER A 137 10.73 8.69 11.26
C SER A 137 9.72 7.93 10.41
N ASN A 138 8.89 8.66 9.66
CA ASN A 138 8.00 8.07 8.66
C ASN A 138 8.72 7.77 7.33
N GLU A 139 9.96 8.18 7.14
CA GLU A 139 10.67 8.09 5.87
C GLU A 139 10.68 6.66 5.30
N GLY A 140 11.10 5.67 6.09
CA GLY A 140 11.13 4.27 5.65
C GLY A 140 9.75 3.73 5.28
N TYR A 141 8.72 4.14 6.02
CA TYR A 141 7.34 3.80 5.73
C TYR A 141 6.85 4.46 4.43
N ILE A 142 7.08 5.77 4.27
CA ILE A 142 6.75 6.52 3.04
C ILE A 142 7.40 5.87 1.82
N ASN A 143 8.68 5.53 1.93
CA ASN A 143 9.45 4.91 0.85
C ASN A 143 8.86 3.56 0.44
N VAL A 144 8.52 2.70 1.39
CA VAL A 144 7.88 1.41 1.10
C VAL A 144 6.52 1.59 0.43
N VAL A 145 5.68 2.48 0.94
CA VAL A 145 4.35 2.75 0.38
C VAL A 145 4.45 3.32 -1.04
N ALA A 146 5.38 4.24 -1.27
CA ALA A 146 5.60 4.84 -2.58
C ALA A 146 6.05 3.79 -3.63
N VAL A 147 6.95 2.89 -3.25
CA VAL A 147 7.39 1.78 -4.11
C VAL A 147 6.23 0.84 -4.45
N MET A 148 5.33 0.58 -3.50
CA MET A 148 4.13 -0.22 -3.76
C MET A 148 3.13 0.54 -4.64
N GLN A 149 2.94 1.84 -4.40
CA GLN A 149 1.99 2.69 -5.14
C GLN A 149 2.31 2.74 -6.64
N LYS A 150 3.54 2.53 -7.05
CA LYS A 150 3.97 2.41 -8.45
C LYS A 150 3.13 1.41 -9.24
N PHE A 151 2.70 0.32 -8.60
CA PHE A 151 2.00 -0.78 -9.24
C PHE A 151 0.47 -0.75 -9.06
N PHE A 152 -0.03 -0.03 -8.06
CA PHE A 152 -1.47 0.06 -7.81
C PHE A 152 -2.14 1.04 -8.77
N ASP A 153 -3.31 0.68 -9.30
CA ASP A 153 -4.09 1.59 -10.14
C ASP A 153 -4.83 2.65 -9.32
N GLN A 154 -5.34 2.28 -8.14
CA GLN A 154 -5.94 3.20 -7.20
C GLN A 154 -4.93 3.66 -6.13
N ALA A 155 -5.41 4.30 -5.08
CA ALA A 155 -4.57 4.79 -4.00
C ALA A 155 -4.26 3.73 -2.95
N ILE A 156 -3.11 3.88 -2.30
CA ILE A 156 -2.79 3.24 -1.03
C ILE A 156 -3.09 4.27 0.06
N SER A 157 -4.09 3.99 0.90
CA SER A 157 -4.42 4.81 2.07
C SER A 157 -3.54 4.40 3.24
N GLY A 158 -2.80 5.33 3.79
CA GLY A 158 -1.98 5.12 4.97
C GLY A 158 -1.84 6.39 5.79
N ASN A 159 -1.32 6.28 6.99
CA ASN A 159 -1.24 7.38 7.94
C ASN A 159 0.21 7.69 8.27
N TRP A 160 0.51 8.98 8.48
CA TRP A 160 1.73 9.36 9.17
C TRP A 160 1.53 9.19 10.68
N SER A 161 2.57 8.80 11.38
CA SER A 161 2.52 8.56 12.81
C SER A 161 3.73 9.18 13.50
N TYR A 162 3.47 9.96 14.53
CA TYR A 162 4.48 10.69 15.27
C TYR A 162 4.42 10.30 16.74
N ASN A 163 5.56 9.94 17.32
CA ASN A 163 5.71 9.83 18.76
C ASN A 163 6.48 11.04 19.25
N PRO A 164 5.82 12.00 19.97
CA PRO A 164 6.46 13.20 20.47
C PRO A 164 7.66 12.93 21.38
N GLU A 165 7.69 11.79 22.10
CA GLU A 165 8.81 11.39 22.97
C GLU A 165 10.15 11.25 22.22
N HIS A 166 10.11 11.15 20.88
CA HIS A 166 11.31 11.10 20.05
C HIS A 166 11.91 12.48 19.74
N TYR A 167 11.26 13.56 20.17
CA TYR A 167 11.64 14.94 19.86
C TYR A 167 11.89 15.76 21.14
N PRO A 168 12.72 16.82 21.07
CA PRO A 168 12.92 17.73 22.17
C PRO A 168 11.57 18.29 22.67
N ASP A 169 11.47 18.48 23.97
CA ASP A 169 10.28 19.04 24.65
C ASP A 169 8.98 18.27 24.36
N ASN A 170 9.06 17.05 23.85
CA ASN A 170 7.93 16.25 23.39
C ASN A 170 7.05 16.97 22.35
N GLU A 171 7.67 17.77 21.51
CA GLU A 171 7.00 18.50 20.44
C GLU A 171 7.51 18.06 19.06
N VAL A 172 6.59 17.66 18.19
CA VAL A 172 6.94 17.28 16.82
C VAL A 172 7.18 18.55 15.98
N PRO A 173 8.40 18.78 15.45
CA PRO A 173 8.67 19.96 14.65
C PRO A 173 7.83 19.99 13.37
N VAL A 174 7.24 21.14 13.03
CA VAL A 174 6.50 21.34 11.78
C VAL A 174 7.35 21.03 10.55
N SER A 175 8.66 21.28 10.64
CA SER A 175 9.62 20.96 9.55
C SER A 175 9.67 19.46 9.24
N VAL A 176 9.52 18.57 10.24
CA VAL A 176 9.47 17.11 10.06
C VAL A 176 8.20 16.74 9.31
N MET A 177 7.05 17.30 9.71
CA MET A 177 5.77 17.06 9.04
C MET A 177 5.80 17.57 7.59
N ALA A 178 6.38 18.75 7.36
CA ALA A 178 6.55 19.32 6.03
C ALA A 178 7.45 18.44 5.16
N GLN A 179 8.54 17.92 5.71
CA GLN A 179 9.45 17.01 5.00
C GLN A 179 8.74 15.70 4.61
N ASP A 180 7.96 15.10 5.52
CA ASP A 180 7.19 13.89 5.24
C ASP A 180 6.17 14.13 4.11
N PHE A 181 5.48 15.29 4.14
CA PHE A 181 4.56 15.68 3.07
C PHE A 181 5.28 15.84 1.71
N LEU A 182 6.41 16.54 1.68
CA LEU A 182 7.19 16.75 0.46
C LEU A 182 7.75 15.42 -0.09
N THR A 183 8.23 14.55 0.77
CA THR A 183 8.73 13.21 0.41
C THR A 183 7.60 12.34 -0.15
N THR A 184 6.43 12.36 0.49
CA THR A 184 5.23 11.67 0.01
C THR A 184 4.83 12.12 -1.39
N TYR A 185 4.82 13.44 -1.62
CA TYR A 185 4.53 14.01 -2.94
C TYR A 185 5.61 13.68 -3.97
N LYS A 186 6.89 13.82 -3.61
CA LYS A 186 8.02 13.51 -4.48
C LYS A 186 7.93 12.09 -5.04
N TYR A 187 7.73 11.10 -4.18
CA TYR A 187 7.72 9.70 -4.58
C TYR A 187 6.34 9.17 -5.01
N GLY A 188 5.30 10.00 -4.97
CA GLY A 188 4.03 9.70 -5.59
C GLY A 188 3.11 8.76 -4.80
N TRP A 189 3.25 8.68 -3.47
CA TRP A 189 2.22 8.08 -2.65
C TRP A 189 0.96 8.96 -2.67
N LYS A 190 -0.17 8.43 -3.16
CA LYS A 190 -1.35 9.22 -3.53
C LYS A 190 -2.21 9.69 -2.36
N THR A 191 -2.27 8.93 -1.26
CA THR A 191 -3.22 9.23 -0.17
C THR A 191 -2.60 9.01 1.20
N SER A 192 -1.99 10.06 1.76
CA SER A 192 -1.76 10.19 3.19
C SER A 192 -3.08 10.59 3.85
N TYR A 193 -3.61 9.75 4.75
CA TYR A 193 -4.99 9.82 5.20
C TYR A 193 -5.14 10.59 6.52
N TYR A 194 -4.47 10.13 7.57
CA TYR A 194 -4.43 10.78 8.88
C TYR A 194 -3.01 11.06 9.34
N GLN A 195 -2.90 12.01 10.26
CA GLN A 195 -1.73 12.22 11.09
C GLN A 195 -2.07 11.73 12.51
N ASN A 196 -1.41 10.65 12.94
CA ASN A 196 -1.59 10.10 14.27
C ASN A 196 -0.45 10.60 15.17
N THR A 197 -0.80 10.99 16.38
CA THR A 197 0.17 11.35 17.43
C THR A 197 0.01 10.39 18.60
N TYR A 198 1.14 9.91 19.13
CA TYR A 198 1.14 9.11 20.35
C TYR A 198 0.74 9.98 21.55
N ASP A 199 -0.23 9.50 22.34
CA ASP A 199 -0.65 10.17 23.56
C ASP A 199 0.37 9.90 24.67
N ILE A 200 1.11 10.91 25.07
CA ILE A 200 1.98 10.89 26.24
C ILE A 200 1.05 10.94 27.46
N LYS A 201 1.09 9.92 28.30
CA LYS A 201 0.30 9.85 29.53
C LYS A 201 0.98 10.58 30.68
#